data_c7d3aa2885d8d08fdac54e54f3a09c84
#
_entry.id   c7d3aa2885d8d08fdac54e54f3a09c84
#
_cell.length_a   1.000
_cell.length_b   1.000
_cell.length_c   1.000
_cell.angle_alpha   90.00
_cell.angle_beta   90.00
_cell.angle_gamma   90.00
#
_symmetry.space_group_name_H-M   'P 1'
#
loop_
_entity.id
_entity.type
_entity.pdbx_description
1 polymer ?
#
loop_
_entity_poly.entity_id
_entity_poly.type
_entity_poly.pdbx_seq_one_letter_code
_entity_poly.pdbx_strand_id
1 'polypeptide(L)'
;REIDALGGLMGIAADATFLQSRMLNRGKGPAVHSLRVQTDRKRYHMWMKHALELTPNLEIHQAEIVRLDVQNGHVCGVVTALGGYYSCKCVVIATGTALGGRIFVGEAHYDGGPDGTHAATALTKDLTELTSGSVLVEPPEED
;
A
#
# COMPACT_ATOMS: atom_id res chain seq x y z
N ARG A 1 -10.03 -13.82 1.95
CA ARG A 1 -11.27 -14.30 2.61
C ARG A 1 -11.78 -13.27 3.60
N GLU A 2 -10.99 -12.82 4.57
CA GLU A 2 -11.46 -11.83 5.57
C GLU A 2 -11.79 -10.49 4.91
N ILE A 3 -10.93 -9.99 4.02
CA ILE A 3 -11.16 -8.75 3.25
C ILE A 3 -12.43 -8.87 2.39
N ASP A 4 -12.62 -10.01 1.74
CA ASP A 4 -13.79 -10.31 0.91
C ASP A 4 -15.08 -10.37 1.74
N ALA A 5 -15.02 -11.04 2.91
CA ALA A 5 -16.13 -11.08 3.87
C ALA A 5 -16.55 -9.71 4.39
N LEU A 6 -15.64 -8.74 4.42
CA LEU A 6 -15.89 -7.34 4.77
C LEU A 6 -16.33 -6.47 3.58
N GLY A 7 -16.59 -7.07 2.41
CA GLY A 7 -16.97 -6.35 1.20
C GLY A 7 -15.82 -5.72 0.42
N GLY A 8 -14.58 -6.18 0.65
CA GLY A 8 -13.41 -5.69 -0.06
C GLY A 8 -13.38 -6.10 -1.54
N LEU A 9 -12.85 -5.24 -2.39
CA LEU A 9 -12.88 -5.40 -3.84
C LEU A 9 -11.79 -6.33 -4.40
N MET A 10 -10.79 -6.73 -3.59
CA MET A 10 -9.64 -7.48 -4.09
C MET A 10 -10.02 -8.84 -4.70
N GLY A 11 -10.90 -9.59 -4.06
CA GLY A 11 -11.38 -10.88 -4.56
C GLY A 11 -12.16 -10.73 -5.86
N ILE A 12 -13.09 -9.78 -5.90
CA ILE A 12 -13.92 -9.48 -7.07
C ILE A 12 -13.06 -9.05 -8.26
N ALA A 13 -12.10 -8.16 -8.04
CA ALA A 13 -11.17 -7.72 -9.07
C ALA A 13 -10.28 -8.87 -9.57
N ALA A 14 -9.82 -9.76 -8.67
CA ALA A 14 -9.04 -10.94 -9.04
C ALA A 14 -9.86 -11.90 -9.91
N ASP A 15 -11.13 -12.13 -9.59
CA ASP A 15 -12.02 -12.97 -10.38
C ASP A 15 -12.32 -12.36 -11.76
N ALA A 16 -12.54 -11.05 -11.83
CA ALA A 16 -12.80 -10.34 -13.09
C ALA A 16 -11.59 -10.30 -14.04
N THR A 17 -10.38 -10.47 -13.51
CA THR A 17 -9.12 -10.35 -14.27
C THR A 17 -8.27 -11.62 -14.23
N PHE A 18 -8.89 -12.71 -13.88
CA PHE A 18 -8.34 -14.02 -13.69
C PHE A 18 -7.61 -14.55 -14.93
N LEU A 19 -6.43 -15.10 -14.72
CA LEU A 19 -5.67 -15.85 -15.71
C LEU A 19 -5.52 -17.32 -15.29
N GLN A 20 -5.12 -17.56 -14.04
CA GLN A 20 -4.85 -18.89 -13.51
C GLN A 20 -5.01 -18.89 -11.99
N SER A 21 -5.46 -20.02 -11.45
CA SER A 21 -5.45 -20.26 -10.00
C SER A 21 -4.70 -21.53 -9.65
N ARG A 22 -4.05 -21.53 -8.51
CA ARG A 22 -3.35 -22.72 -7.98
C ARG A 22 -3.49 -22.76 -6.46
N MET A 23 -3.87 -23.93 -5.96
CA MET A 23 -3.85 -24.20 -4.52
C MET A 23 -2.41 -24.44 -4.06
N LEU A 24 -1.93 -23.60 -3.14
CA LEU A 24 -0.62 -23.74 -2.52
C LEU A 24 -0.72 -24.60 -1.26
N ASN A 25 0.45 -25.10 -0.79
CA ASN A 25 0.62 -25.83 0.47
C ASN A 25 -0.19 -27.13 0.58
N ARG A 26 -0.52 -27.80 -0.53
CA ARG A 26 -1.30 -29.03 -0.54
C ARG A 26 -0.69 -30.14 0.30
N GLY A 27 0.64 -30.20 0.43
CA GLY A 27 1.35 -31.21 1.22
C GLY A 27 1.45 -30.90 2.72
N LYS A 28 0.99 -29.72 3.17
CA LYS A 28 1.14 -29.27 4.57
C LYS A 28 -0.13 -29.39 5.41
N GLY A 29 -1.20 -29.95 4.84
CA GLY A 29 -2.48 -30.13 5.49
C GLY A 29 -3.52 -29.03 5.16
N PRO A 30 -4.83 -29.33 5.38
CA PRO A 30 -5.92 -28.46 4.94
C PRO A 30 -5.93 -27.08 5.56
N ALA A 31 -5.45 -26.94 6.80
CA ALA A 31 -5.46 -25.67 7.54
C ALA A 31 -4.61 -24.55 6.88
N VAL A 32 -3.56 -24.95 6.15
CA VAL A 32 -2.64 -24.01 5.49
C VAL A 32 -2.83 -23.95 3.97
N HIS A 33 -3.88 -24.58 3.44
CA HIS A 33 -4.24 -24.46 2.03
C HIS A 33 -4.60 -23.00 1.71
N SER A 34 -3.90 -22.42 0.75
CA SER A 34 -4.18 -21.06 0.27
C SER A 34 -4.30 -21.04 -1.24
N LEU A 35 -5.30 -20.33 -1.73
CA LEU A 35 -5.51 -20.12 -3.14
C LEU A 35 -4.66 -18.95 -3.61
N ARG A 36 -3.76 -19.21 -4.56
CA ARG A 36 -3.05 -18.18 -5.30
C ARG A 36 -3.73 -17.97 -6.63
N VAL A 37 -4.16 -16.75 -6.89
CA VAL A 37 -4.74 -16.33 -8.17
C VAL A 37 -3.72 -15.49 -8.91
N GLN A 38 -3.49 -15.79 -10.18
CA GLN A 38 -2.70 -14.98 -11.09
C GLN A 38 -3.67 -14.18 -11.96
N THR A 39 -3.49 -12.87 -11.99
CA THR A 39 -4.36 -11.93 -12.70
C THR A 39 -3.60 -11.21 -13.80
N ASP A 40 -4.30 -10.75 -14.82
CA ASP A 40 -3.76 -9.78 -15.77
C ASP A 40 -3.56 -8.43 -15.05
N ARG A 41 -2.30 -8.02 -14.89
CA ARG A 41 -1.93 -6.84 -14.14
C ARG A 41 -2.57 -5.56 -14.69
N LYS A 42 -2.61 -5.38 -16.01
CA LYS A 42 -3.19 -4.17 -16.63
C LYS A 42 -4.71 -4.16 -16.45
N ARG A 43 -5.36 -5.29 -16.68
CA ARG A 43 -6.81 -5.40 -16.49
C ARG A 43 -7.20 -5.20 -15.04
N TYR A 44 -6.44 -5.76 -14.09
CA TYR A 44 -6.66 -5.57 -12.65
C TYR A 44 -6.55 -4.09 -12.26
N HIS A 45 -5.49 -3.41 -12.71
CA HIS A 45 -5.31 -1.98 -12.48
C HIS A 45 -6.49 -1.15 -13.03
N MET A 46 -6.89 -1.39 -14.28
CA MET A 46 -8.00 -0.68 -14.92
C MET A 46 -9.33 -0.95 -14.20
N TRP A 47 -9.57 -2.19 -13.81
CA TRP A 47 -10.77 -2.59 -13.08
C TRP A 47 -10.86 -1.88 -11.73
N MET A 48 -9.78 -1.92 -10.93
CA MET A 48 -9.71 -1.25 -9.63
C MET A 48 -9.85 0.26 -9.75
N LYS A 49 -9.16 0.87 -10.70
CA LYS A 49 -9.27 2.30 -10.97
C LYS A 49 -10.72 2.68 -11.27
N HIS A 50 -11.37 1.98 -12.16
CA HIS A 50 -12.76 2.22 -12.52
C HIS A 50 -13.72 2.06 -11.33
N ALA A 51 -13.54 1.01 -10.52
CA ALA A 51 -14.34 0.80 -9.32
C ALA A 51 -14.19 1.94 -8.31
N LEU A 52 -12.96 2.45 -8.12
CA LEU A 52 -12.69 3.58 -7.23
C LEU A 52 -13.30 4.88 -7.76
N GLU A 53 -13.19 5.15 -9.07
CA GLU A 53 -13.76 6.35 -9.72
C GLU A 53 -15.29 6.39 -9.62
N LEU A 54 -15.95 5.25 -9.55
CA LEU A 54 -17.40 5.14 -9.38
C LEU A 54 -17.87 5.16 -7.91
N THR A 55 -16.92 5.13 -6.97
CA THR A 55 -17.25 5.10 -5.53
C THR A 55 -17.75 6.47 -5.08
N PRO A 56 -18.97 6.60 -4.55
CA PRO A 56 -19.48 7.88 -4.07
C PRO A 56 -18.63 8.45 -2.93
N ASN A 57 -18.44 9.76 -2.92
CA ASN A 57 -17.67 10.50 -1.91
C ASN A 57 -16.19 10.09 -1.82
N LEU A 58 -15.63 9.52 -2.89
CA LEU A 58 -14.21 9.22 -3.03
C LEU A 58 -13.63 10.07 -4.15
N GLU A 59 -12.57 10.81 -3.83
CA GLU A 59 -11.77 11.56 -4.80
C GLU A 59 -10.38 10.95 -4.91
N ILE A 60 -9.88 10.80 -6.14
CA ILE A 60 -8.56 10.24 -6.42
C ILE A 60 -7.65 11.38 -6.89
N HIS A 61 -6.61 11.64 -6.14
CA HIS A 61 -5.60 12.65 -6.47
C HIS A 61 -4.24 12.00 -6.71
N GLN A 62 -3.56 12.42 -7.77
CA GLN A 62 -2.17 12.05 -8.02
C GLN A 62 -1.27 13.07 -7.33
N ALA A 63 -0.76 12.72 -6.14
CA ALA A 63 0.14 13.56 -5.38
C ALA A 63 1.08 12.72 -4.51
N GLU A 64 2.31 13.17 -4.36
CA GLU A 64 3.23 12.61 -3.38
C GLU A 64 3.03 13.33 -2.06
N ILE A 65 2.70 12.58 -1.02
CA ILE A 65 2.59 13.10 0.34
C ILE A 65 3.98 13.02 0.99
N VAL A 66 4.43 14.15 1.52
CA VAL A 66 5.77 14.28 2.12
C VAL A 66 5.74 14.51 3.63
N ARG A 67 4.59 14.93 4.16
CA ARG A 67 4.47 15.24 5.59
C ARG A 67 3.02 15.13 6.09
N LEU A 68 2.86 14.70 7.34
CA LEU A 68 1.62 14.81 8.09
C LEU A 68 1.62 16.12 8.91
N ASP A 69 0.51 16.83 8.89
CA ASP A 69 0.30 17.95 9.80
C ASP A 69 -0.38 17.42 11.07
N VAL A 70 0.40 17.38 12.15
CA VAL A 70 -0.05 16.90 13.47
C VAL A 70 0.07 18.02 14.48
N GLN A 71 -1.05 18.40 15.09
CA GLN A 71 -1.13 19.46 16.12
C GLN A 71 -1.75 18.91 17.40
N ASN A 72 -1.05 19.06 18.51
CA ASN A 72 -1.51 18.59 19.82
C ASN A 72 -1.88 17.07 19.82
N GLY A 73 -1.13 16.24 19.07
CA GLY A 73 -1.37 14.80 18.96
C GLY A 73 -2.53 14.40 18.03
N HIS A 74 -3.12 15.34 17.30
CA HIS A 74 -4.19 15.10 16.34
C HIS A 74 -3.75 15.39 14.92
N VAL A 75 -4.08 14.52 13.97
CA VAL A 75 -3.86 14.77 12.56
C VAL A 75 -4.82 15.87 12.08
N CYS A 76 -4.27 16.90 11.45
CA CYS A 76 -5.02 18.04 10.90
C CYS A 76 -5.05 18.00 9.36
N GLY A 77 -4.05 17.36 8.74
CA GLY A 77 -3.95 17.29 7.29
C GLY A 77 -2.68 16.59 6.80
N VAL A 78 -2.51 16.64 5.48
CA VAL A 78 -1.31 16.16 4.81
C VAL A 78 -0.77 17.20 3.85
N VAL A 79 0.55 17.22 3.66
CA VAL A 79 1.26 18.15 2.76
C VAL A 79 1.85 17.37 1.60
N THR A 80 1.64 17.88 0.39
CA THR A 80 2.21 17.30 -0.83
C THR A 80 3.60 17.84 -1.14
N ALA A 81 4.38 17.15 -1.95
CA ALA A 81 5.70 17.58 -2.41
C ALA A 81 5.67 18.93 -3.16
N LEU A 82 4.54 19.27 -3.78
CA LEU A 82 4.35 20.54 -4.50
C LEU A 82 3.76 21.65 -3.62
N GLY A 83 3.68 21.45 -2.29
CA GLY A 83 3.18 22.44 -1.34
C GLY A 83 1.65 22.48 -1.20
N GLY A 84 0.92 21.57 -1.84
CA GLY A 84 -0.53 21.45 -1.63
C GLY A 84 -0.84 20.93 -0.23
N TYR A 85 -2.00 21.28 0.30
CA TYR A 85 -2.48 20.85 1.61
C TYR A 85 -3.89 20.28 1.52
N TYR A 86 -4.08 19.09 2.09
CA TYR A 86 -5.39 18.48 2.26
C TYR A 86 -5.71 18.36 3.74
N SER A 87 -6.75 19.04 4.19
CA SER A 87 -7.23 18.93 5.56
C SER A 87 -7.96 17.61 5.76
N CYS A 88 -7.69 16.92 6.86
CA CYS A 88 -8.37 15.67 7.19
C CYS A 88 -8.34 15.42 8.70
N LYS A 89 -9.25 14.56 9.17
CA LYS A 89 -9.34 14.15 10.57
C LYS A 89 -8.59 12.85 10.87
N CYS A 90 -8.31 12.08 9.83
CA CYS A 90 -7.54 10.84 9.93
C CYS A 90 -6.85 10.53 8.61
N VAL A 91 -5.76 9.76 8.68
CA VAL A 91 -4.98 9.31 7.53
C VAL A 91 -4.77 7.82 7.63
N VAL A 92 -4.98 7.12 6.52
CA VAL A 92 -4.62 5.70 6.37
C VAL A 92 -3.41 5.62 5.47
N ILE A 93 -2.30 5.07 5.99
CA ILE A 93 -1.06 4.88 5.24
C ILE A 93 -1.08 3.47 4.64
N ALA A 94 -1.16 3.39 3.32
CA ALA A 94 -1.22 2.12 2.57
C ALA A 94 -0.23 2.11 1.40
N THR A 95 1.00 2.56 1.66
CA THR A 95 2.06 2.84 0.67
C THR A 95 2.74 1.59 0.11
N GLY A 96 2.50 0.43 0.70
CA GLY A 96 3.19 -0.80 0.32
C GLY A 96 4.71 -0.65 0.47
N THR A 97 5.48 -1.17 -0.47
CA THR A 97 6.95 -1.16 -0.48
C THR A 97 7.56 0.13 -1.07
N ALA A 98 6.76 1.17 -1.32
CA ALA A 98 7.27 2.45 -1.80
C ALA A 98 7.84 3.33 -0.67
N LEU A 99 7.37 3.14 0.57
CA LEU A 99 7.78 3.94 1.73
C LEU A 99 9.22 3.58 2.13
N GLY A 100 10.16 4.51 1.94
CA GLY A 100 11.58 4.30 2.21
C GLY A 100 12.18 3.14 1.41
N GLY A 101 11.59 2.81 0.27
CA GLY A 101 11.95 1.64 -0.52
C GLY A 101 13.41 1.64 -0.96
N ARG A 102 14.05 0.47 -0.93
CA ARG A 102 15.41 0.24 -1.42
C ARG A 102 15.45 -1.01 -2.28
N ILE A 103 16.07 -0.90 -3.43
CA ILE A 103 16.21 -1.99 -4.40
C ILE A 103 17.61 -2.57 -4.27
N PHE A 104 17.69 -3.90 -4.18
CA PHE A 104 18.94 -4.66 -4.15
C PHE A 104 19.10 -5.47 -5.42
N VAL A 105 20.29 -5.40 -6.03
CA VAL A 105 20.66 -6.19 -7.20
C VAL A 105 22.05 -6.77 -6.94
N GLY A 106 22.11 -7.99 -6.42
CA GLY A 106 23.34 -8.56 -5.88
C GLY A 106 23.85 -7.71 -4.69
N GLU A 107 25.10 -7.26 -4.76
CA GLU A 107 25.72 -6.39 -3.75
C GLU A 107 25.39 -4.89 -3.93
N ALA A 108 24.87 -4.50 -5.09
CA ALA A 108 24.49 -3.12 -5.36
C ALA A 108 23.09 -2.81 -4.79
N HIS A 109 22.93 -1.62 -4.25
CA HIS A 109 21.63 -1.13 -3.80
C HIS A 109 21.45 0.35 -4.08
N TYR A 110 20.19 0.76 -4.24
CA TYR A 110 19.81 2.16 -4.45
C TYR A 110 18.37 2.40 -3.95
N ASP A 111 18.06 3.64 -3.60
CA ASP A 111 16.72 4.00 -3.18
C ASP A 111 15.77 3.98 -4.38
N GLY A 112 14.66 3.28 -4.23
CA GLY A 112 13.67 3.13 -5.29
C GLY A 112 12.42 2.42 -4.79
N GLY A 113 11.31 2.69 -5.46
CA GLY A 113 10.04 2.05 -5.21
C GLY A 113 9.78 0.90 -6.20
N PRO A 114 8.61 0.23 -6.07
CA PRO A 114 8.22 -0.83 -6.98
C PRO A 114 8.17 -0.34 -8.44
N ASP A 115 8.51 -1.22 -9.37
CA ASP A 115 8.38 -0.97 -10.82
C ASP A 115 9.12 0.26 -11.36
N GLY A 116 10.25 0.63 -10.74
CA GLY A 116 11.04 1.78 -11.17
C GLY A 116 10.47 3.14 -10.74
N THR A 117 9.51 3.14 -9.84
CA THR A 117 9.05 4.37 -9.19
C THR A 117 10.07 4.85 -8.16
N HIS A 118 9.94 6.09 -7.75
CA HIS A 118 10.82 6.63 -6.74
C HIS A 118 10.39 6.24 -5.32
N ALA A 119 11.33 6.20 -4.39
CA ALA A 119 11.04 5.89 -2.99
C ALA A 119 10.48 7.12 -2.27
N ALA A 120 9.40 6.95 -1.50
CA ALA A 120 8.82 8.01 -0.67
C ALA A 120 9.64 8.21 0.62
N THR A 121 10.84 8.77 0.49
CA THR A 121 11.79 8.94 1.60
C THR A 121 11.42 10.10 2.53
N ALA A 122 10.83 11.17 1.99
CA ALA A 122 10.43 12.33 2.77
C ALA A 122 9.36 11.97 3.81
N LEU A 123 8.32 11.23 3.40
CA LEU A 123 7.28 10.77 4.31
C LEU A 123 7.83 9.78 5.35
N THR A 124 8.76 8.90 4.98
CA THR A 124 9.41 7.99 5.92
C THR A 124 10.10 8.74 7.05
N LYS A 125 10.85 9.79 6.70
CA LYS A 125 11.53 10.63 7.67
C LYS A 125 10.56 11.33 8.62
N ASP A 126 9.50 11.94 8.09
CA ASP A 126 8.45 12.61 8.85
C ASP A 126 7.75 11.65 9.83
N LEU A 127 7.39 10.44 9.37
CA LEU A 127 6.79 9.41 10.21
C LEU A 127 7.74 8.94 11.32
N THR A 128 9.02 8.78 11.03
CA THR A 128 10.03 8.39 12.03
C THR A 128 10.15 9.47 13.11
N GLU A 129 10.14 10.73 12.74
CA GLU A 129 10.17 11.84 13.69
C GLU A 129 8.92 11.89 14.56
N LEU A 130 7.74 11.65 13.98
CA LEU A 130 6.47 11.61 14.70
C LEU A 130 6.34 10.42 15.65
N THR A 131 6.91 9.26 15.27
CA THR A 131 6.82 8.02 16.04
C THR A 131 7.98 7.82 17.03
N SER A 132 9.03 8.60 16.96
CA SER A 132 10.19 8.52 17.87
C SER A 132 9.84 8.74 19.37
N GLY A 133 8.58 9.04 19.67
CA GLY A 133 8.01 9.07 21.02
C GLY A 133 7.08 7.90 21.39
N SER A 134 6.74 7.00 20.47
CA SER A 134 5.82 5.88 20.75
C SER A 134 5.89 4.78 19.68
N VAL A 135 6.32 3.60 20.15
CA VAL A 135 6.22 2.28 19.48
C VAL A 135 7.07 2.08 18.22
N LEU A 136 8.17 1.39 18.40
CA LEU A 136 8.92 0.71 17.33
C LEU A 136 8.03 -0.33 16.65
N VAL A 137 7.73 -0.14 15.37
CA VAL A 137 7.32 -1.23 14.49
C VAL A 137 8.60 -1.80 13.89
N GLU A 138 9.09 -2.89 14.45
CA GLU A 138 10.21 -3.63 13.84
C GLU A 138 9.74 -4.23 12.50
N PRO A 139 10.55 -4.14 11.44
CA PRO A 139 10.27 -4.88 10.22
C PRO A 139 10.34 -6.39 10.53
N PRO A 140 9.53 -7.22 9.85
CA PRO A 140 9.62 -8.67 10.03
C PRO A 140 11.03 -9.15 9.70
N GLU A 141 11.61 -9.96 10.60
CA GLU A 141 12.88 -10.63 10.34
C GLU A 141 12.71 -11.53 9.11
N GLU A 142 13.62 -11.39 8.15
CA GLU A 142 13.70 -12.28 6.98
C GLU A 142 14.30 -13.62 7.45
N ASP A 143 13.51 -14.69 7.33
CA ASP A 143 13.96 -16.09 7.36
C ASP A 143 14.37 -16.55 5.95
#